data_0aff66a72a784c8c93c0ebb15907447a
#
_entry.id   0aff66a72a784c8c93c0ebb15907447a
#
_cell.length_a   1.000
_cell.length_b   1.000
_cell.length_c   1.000
_cell.angle_alpha   90.00
_cell.angle_beta   90.00
_cell.angle_gamma   90.00
#
_symmetry.space_group_name_H-M   'P 1'
#
loop_
_entity.id
_entity.type
_entity.pdbx_description
1 polymer ?
#
loop_
_entity_poly.entity_id
_entity_poly.type
_entity_poly.pdbx_seq_one_letter_code
_entity_poly.pdbx_strand_id
1 'polypeptide(L)'
;MPGWXXXXXXXXXTPSSQDGIDYKTEMRYRKEGARLIIDTGTKMDLGYNTMATGVVYYHRFYMFHSFKQFPRYVTACCCLFLAGKVEETPKKCKDIIKTARGLLNDHKFAXXXXXXXXEVMTLERILLQTIKFDLQVEHPYQYLLKYAKCLKGDKGKLQKMGQMAWNFVNDRLCTTLCLQWGPEIIAVALMYLAGKLSKIESIDWIGRHSKQCRMWDMXVENVTWDLLKDICLQGLGLNIPINNKPPKRPPRGQKGPQNTFTHSKRF
;
A
#
# COMPACT_ATOMS: atom_id res chain seq x y z
N MET A 1 2.97 9.70 10.29
CA MET A 1 4.22 9.07 10.00
C MET A 1 5.29 10.11 9.69
N PRO A 2 6.04 10.37 10.65
CA PRO A 2 7.00 11.47 10.54
C PRO A 2 8.14 11.11 9.60
N GLY A 3 8.50 12.02 8.78
CA GLY A 3 9.68 11.92 7.98
C GLY A 3 9.58 11.14 6.67
N TRP A 4 8.54 10.39 6.48
CA TRP A 4 8.40 9.64 5.22
C TRP A 4 7.30 10.17 4.32
N UNK A 5 6.56 10.99 4.67
CA UNK A 5 5.51 11.53 3.84
C UNK A 5 6.12 12.51 2.88
N UNK A 6 6.03 12.16 1.76
CA UNK A 6 6.67 12.99 0.80
C UNK A 6 5.59 13.62 0.01
N UNK A 7 5.83 14.67 -0.40
CA UNK A 7 4.93 15.47 -1.18
C UNK A 7 4.88 14.93 -2.56
N UNK A 8 3.98 15.26 -3.21
CA UNK A 8 3.81 14.93 -4.58
C UNK A 8 4.86 15.55 -5.44
N UNK A 9 5.29 16.53 -5.01
CA UNK A 9 6.33 17.24 -5.71
C UNK A 9 7.66 16.52 -5.67
N UNK A 10 7.80 15.92 -4.78
CA UNK A 10 8.98 15.12 -4.57
C UNK A 10 9.06 13.93 -5.53
N UNK A 11 8.08 13.63 -5.92
CA UNK A 11 7.99 12.55 -6.83
C UNK A 11 8.47 12.89 -8.23
N UNK A 12 8.52 13.89 -8.39
CA UNK A 12 8.96 14.39 -9.65
C UNK A 12 10.43 14.75 -9.67
N UNK A 13 10.94 14.80 -8.64
CA UNK A 13 12.33 15.12 -8.48
C UNK A 13 13.09 13.92 -7.91
N THR A 14 12.95 12.88 -8.29
CA THR A 14 13.60 11.67 -7.79
C THR A 14 14.96 11.46 -8.46
N PRO A 15 15.83 10.63 -7.82
CA PRO A 15 17.09 10.32 -8.50
C PRO A 15 16.89 9.65 -9.86
N SER A 16 15.86 8.84 -10.02
CA SER A 16 15.58 8.25 -11.33
C SER A 16 15.26 9.31 -12.36
N SER A 17 14.46 10.28 -11.96
CA SER A 17 14.12 11.40 -12.85
C SER A 17 15.37 12.16 -13.25
N GLN A 18 16.27 12.39 -12.32
CA GLN A 18 17.51 13.08 -12.60
C GLN A 18 18.43 12.28 -13.52
N ASP A 19 18.28 10.97 -13.52
CA ASP A 19 19.04 10.09 -14.41
C ASP A 19 18.38 9.89 -15.76
N GLY A 20 17.33 10.62 -16.04
CA GLY A 20 16.70 10.57 -17.35
C GLY A 20 15.54 9.58 -17.48
N ILE A 21 15.12 8.99 -16.39
CA ILE A 21 13.94 8.11 -16.42
C ILE A 21 12.71 8.98 -16.21
N ASP A 22 11.80 8.99 -17.19
CA ASP A 22 10.65 9.85 -17.05
C ASP A 22 9.66 9.29 -16.04
N TYR A 23 8.71 10.13 -15.65
CA TYR A 23 7.77 9.80 -14.59
C TYR A 23 6.99 8.52 -14.91
N LYS A 24 6.51 8.41 -16.13
CA LYS A 24 5.70 7.26 -16.52
C LYS A 24 6.51 5.98 -16.42
N THR A 25 7.75 6.01 -16.86
CA THR A 25 8.62 4.84 -16.76
C THR A 25 8.95 4.51 -15.31
N GLU A 26 9.22 5.54 -14.52
CA GLU A 26 9.50 5.29 -13.09
C GLU A 26 8.30 4.64 -12.41
N MET A 27 7.10 5.13 -12.70
CA MET A 27 5.91 4.53 -12.09
C MET A 27 5.74 3.09 -12.53
N ARG A 28 6.06 2.79 -13.79
CA ARG A 28 6.00 1.41 -14.28
C ARG A 28 7.00 0.53 -13.55
N TYR A 29 8.23 1.02 -13.39
CA TYR A 29 9.24 0.25 -12.66
C TYR A 29 8.82 0.03 -11.21
N ARG A 30 8.21 1.03 -10.59
CA ARG A 30 7.73 0.87 -9.22
C ARG A 30 6.65 -0.19 -9.15
N LYS A 31 5.73 -0.20 -10.10
CA LYS A 31 4.68 -1.21 -10.12
C LYS A 31 5.25 -2.60 -10.36
N GLU A 32 6.19 -2.72 -11.30
CA GLU A 32 6.72 -4.04 -11.64
C GLU A 32 7.46 -4.67 -10.46
N GLY A 33 8.29 -3.89 -9.77
CA GLY A 33 8.99 -4.42 -8.61
C GLY A 33 8.06 -4.73 -7.46
N ALA A 34 7.10 -3.85 -7.21
CA ALA A 34 6.13 -4.10 -6.15
C ALA A 34 5.30 -5.35 -6.46
N ARG A 35 4.93 -5.53 -7.72
CA ARG A 35 4.20 -6.72 -8.11
C ARG A 35 5.03 -7.98 -7.87
N LEU A 36 6.32 -7.92 -8.15
CA LEU A 36 7.18 -9.07 -7.88
C LEU A 36 7.22 -9.39 -6.39
N ILE A 37 7.29 -8.35 -5.54
CA ILE A 37 7.27 -8.58 -4.10
C ILE A 37 6.00 -9.31 -3.69
N ILE A 38 4.86 -8.84 -4.19
CA ILE A 38 3.58 -9.41 -3.82
C ILE A 38 3.45 -10.83 -4.36
N ASP A 39 3.79 -11.04 -5.61
CA ASP A 39 3.63 -12.36 -6.21
C ASP A 39 4.60 -13.37 -5.60
N THR A 40 5.83 -12.94 -5.34
CA THR A 40 6.81 -13.83 -4.72
C THR A 40 6.38 -14.18 -3.30
N GLY A 41 5.95 -13.17 -2.54
CA GLY A 41 5.51 -13.42 -1.19
C GLY A 41 4.29 -14.31 -1.13
N THR A 42 3.37 -14.11 -2.06
CA THR A 42 2.17 -14.95 -2.13
C THR A 42 2.56 -16.40 -2.41
N LYS A 43 3.44 -16.60 -3.35
CA LYS A 43 3.86 -17.95 -3.69
C LYS A 43 4.59 -18.63 -2.54
N MET A 44 5.27 -17.87 -1.71
CA MET A 44 5.98 -18.38 -0.55
C MET A 44 5.12 -18.38 0.71
N ASP A 45 3.85 -18.09 0.56
CA ASP A 45 2.87 -18.15 1.65
C ASP A 45 3.15 -17.13 2.75
N LEU A 46 3.67 -15.98 2.37
CA LEU A 46 3.86 -14.88 3.30
C LEU A 46 2.58 -14.08 3.45
N GLY A 47 2.40 -13.48 4.61
CA GLY A 47 1.20 -12.70 4.87
C GLY A 47 1.26 -11.30 4.29
N TYR A 48 0.09 -10.64 4.33
CA TYR A 48 -0.03 -9.34 3.70
C TYR A 48 0.84 -8.28 4.39
N ASN A 49 1.02 -8.38 5.70
CA ASN A 49 1.87 -7.40 6.39
C ASN A 49 3.31 -7.49 5.93
N THR A 50 3.81 -8.70 5.73
CA THR A 50 5.17 -8.87 5.28
C THR A 50 5.36 -8.30 3.88
N MET A 51 4.43 -8.63 2.98
CA MET A 51 4.53 -8.14 1.62
C MET A 51 4.38 -6.63 1.54
N ALA A 52 3.42 -6.08 2.29
CA ALA A 52 3.22 -4.64 2.29
C ALA A 52 4.43 -3.91 2.86
N THR A 53 5.04 -4.46 3.91
CA THR A 53 6.25 -3.86 4.46
C THR A 53 7.37 -3.85 3.43
N GLY A 54 7.53 -4.96 2.72
CA GLY A 54 8.54 -5.00 1.65
C GLY A 54 8.28 -3.96 0.57
N VAL A 55 7.02 -3.79 0.20
CA VAL A 55 6.69 -2.81 -0.84
C VAL A 55 6.97 -1.38 -0.35
N VAL A 56 6.68 -1.09 0.91
CA VAL A 56 6.98 0.24 1.44
C VAL A 56 8.49 0.50 1.43
N TYR A 57 9.28 -0.48 1.87
CA TYR A 57 10.74 -0.33 1.82
C TYR A 57 11.19 -0.05 0.39
N TYR A 58 10.62 -0.75 -0.57
CA TYR A 58 10.96 -0.63 -1.97
C TYR A 58 10.69 0.80 -2.47
N HIS A 59 9.50 1.31 -2.20
CA HIS A 59 9.18 2.67 -2.64
C HIS A 59 10.03 3.72 -1.94
N ARG A 60 10.32 3.53 -0.65
CA ARG A 60 11.18 4.45 0.07
C ARG A 60 12.59 4.45 -0.50
N PHE A 61 13.09 3.26 -0.85
CA PHE A 61 14.43 3.15 -1.40
C PHE A 61 14.58 4.02 -2.64
N TYR A 62 13.60 4.00 -3.52
CA TYR A 62 13.68 4.74 -4.76
C TYR A 62 13.32 6.21 -4.63
N MET A 63 13.09 6.68 -3.44
CA MET A 63 13.11 8.12 -3.19
C MET A 63 14.54 8.64 -3.09
N PHE A 64 15.50 7.74 -2.86
CA PHE A 64 16.89 8.15 -2.64
C PHE A 64 17.86 7.55 -3.64
N HIS A 65 17.43 6.62 -4.45
CA HIS A 65 18.27 5.94 -5.42
C HIS A 65 17.56 5.82 -6.75
N SER A 66 18.35 5.68 -7.81
CA SER A 66 17.81 5.61 -9.16
C SER A 66 17.64 4.17 -9.60
N PHE A 67 16.59 3.92 -10.37
CA PHE A 67 16.41 2.62 -11.01
C PHE A 67 17.51 2.32 -12.02
N LYS A 68 18.18 3.34 -12.49
CA LYS A 68 19.27 3.13 -13.42
C LYS A 68 20.44 2.44 -12.74
N GLN A 69 20.68 2.74 -11.48
CA GLN A 69 21.80 2.19 -10.74
C GLN A 69 21.44 0.96 -9.90
N PHE A 70 20.18 0.84 -9.53
CA PHE A 70 19.72 -0.28 -8.72
C PHE A 70 18.57 -0.96 -9.44
N PRO A 71 18.81 -2.12 -10.05
CA PRO A 71 17.76 -2.80 -10.81
C PRO A 71 16.57 -3.18 -9.92
N ARG A 72 15.40 -3.01 -10.47
CA ARG A 72 14.19 -3.12 -9.66
C ARG A 72 13.93 -4.50 -9.09
N TYR A 73 14.28 -5.54 -9.82
CA TYR A 73 13.93 -6.87 -9.34
C TYR A 73 14.89 -7.35 -8.25
N VAL A 74 16.15 -6.96 -8.32
CA VAL A 74 17.09 -7.24 -7.26
C VAL A 74 16.68 -6.52 -5.98
N THR A 75 16.34 -5.24 -6.12
CA THR A 75 15.89 -4.47 -4.97
C THR A 75 14.60 -5.05 -4.38
N ALA A 76 13.68 -5.47 -5.24
CA ALA A 76 12.44 -6.08 -4.76
C ALA A 76 12.71 -7.31 -3.89
N CYS A 77 13.60 -8.18 -4.37
CA CYS A 77 13.94 -9.38 -3.59
C CYS A 77 14.58 -9.01 -2.26
N CYS A 78 15.46 -8.01 -2.27
CA CYS A 78 16.10 -7.56 -1.04
C CYS A 78 15.07 -7.02 -0.04
N CYS A 79 14.14 -6.24 -0.53
CA CYS A 79 13.11 -5.67 0.33
C CYS A 79 12.22 -6.74 0.94
N LEU A 80 11.86 -7.74 0.15
CA LEU A 80 11.06 -8.84 0.68
C LEU A 80 11.85 -9.65 1.71
N PHE A 81 13.12 -9.88 1.44
CA PHE A 81 13.98 -10.59 2.38
C PHE A 81 14.02 -9.87 3.73
N LEU A 82 14.28 -8.57 3.70
CA LEU A 82 14.33 -7.80 4.95
C LEU A 82 12.97 -7.77 5.64
N ALA A 83 11.91 -7.56 4.88
CA ALA A 83 10.56 -7.51 5.46
C ALA A 83 10.22 -8.82 6.15
N GLY A 84 10.63 -9.94 5.57
CA GLY A 84 10.38 -11.23 6.21
C GLY A 84 11.00 -11.30 7.59
N LYS A 85 12.23 -10.83 7.71
CA LYS A 85 12.90 -10.84 9.01
C LYS A 85 12.22 -9.90 10.00
N VAL A 86 11.86 -8.71 9.54
CA VAL A 86 11.24 -7.73 10.42
C VAL A 86 9.88 -8.20 10.91
N GLU A 87 9.10 -8.81 10.05
CA GLU A 87 7.76 -9.26 10.40
C GLU A 87 7.75 -10.67 10.97
N GLU A 88 8.91 -11.23 11.24
CA GLU A 88 9.07 -12.54 11.88
C GLU A 88 8.52 -13.69 11.05
N THR A 89 8.63 -13.55 9.75
CA THR A 89 8.32 -14.62 8.80
C THR A 89 9.48 -14.74 7.82
N PRO A 90 10.69 -15.03 8.33
CA PRO A 90 11.88 -15.00 7.47
C PRO A 90 11.87 -16.13 6.46
N LYS A 91 12.42 -15.84 5.31
CA LYS A 91 12.69 -16.84 4.28
C LYS A 91 14.14 -16.71 3.86
N LYS A 92 14.72 -17.81 3.46
CA LYS A 92 16.11 -17.76 2.99
C LYS A 92 16.21 -16.95 1.72
N CYS A 93 17.28 -16.17 1.62
CA CYS A 93 17.47 -15.32 0.47
C CYS A 93 17.46 -16.13 -0.83
N LYS A 94 18.13 -17.27 -0.84
CA LYS A 94 18.16 -18.09 -2.04
C LYS A 94 16.77 -18.58 -2.46
N ASP A 95 15.91 -18.84 -1.48
CA ASP A 95 14.57 -19.30 -1.81
C ASP A 95 13.71 -18.17 -2.40
N ILE A 96 13.89 -16.96 -1.88
CA ILE A 96 13.20 -15.81 -2.43
C ILE A 96 13.62 -15.59 -3.88
N ILE A 97 14.92 -15.64 -4.13
CA ILE A 97 15.44 -15.42 -5.48
C ILE A 97 14.94 -16.52 -6.42
N LYS A 98 14.97 -17.77 -5.98
CA LYS A 98 14.51 -18.87 -6.80
C LYS A 98 13.03 -18.71 -7.17
N THR A 99 12.22 -18.34 -6.19
CA THR A 99 10.79 -18.14 -6.42
C THR A 99 10.56 -16.98 -7.39
N ALA A 100 11.27 -15.87 -7.17
CA ALA A 100 11.11 -14.71 -8.04
C ALA A 100 11.51 -15.04 -9.47
N ARG A 101 12.59 -15.79 -9.65
CA ARG A 101 13.02 -16.20 -10.98
C ARG A 101 11.96 -17.03 -11.68
N GLY A 102 11.29 -17.89 -10.92
CA GLY A 102 10.25 -18.70 -11.50
C GLY A 102 9.05 -17.91 -11.96
N LEU A 103 8.83 -16.73 -11.37
CA LEU A 103 7.73 -15.86 -11.74
C LEU A 103 8.08 -14.94 -12.89
N LEU A 104 9.35 -14.69 -13.12
CA LEU A 104 9.81 -13.84 -14.20
C LEU A 104 10.33 -14.72 -15.34
N ASN A 105 10.18 -14.24 -16.57
CA ASN A 105 10.82 -14.97 -17.64
C ASN A 105 12.33 -14.73 -17.56
N ASP A 106 13.08 -15.65 -18.14
CA ASP A 106 14.54 -15.60 -18.02
C ASP A 106 15.11 -14.29 -18.53
N HIS A 107 14.50 -13.77 -19.58
CA HIS A 107 15.00 -12.56 -20.22
C HIS A 107 14.93 -11.38 -19.26
N LYS A 108 13.83 -11.22 -18.57
CA LYS A 108 13.66 -10.08 -17.67
C LYS A 108 14.58 -10.16 -16.45
N PHE A 109 14.86 -11.35 -15.99
CA PHE A 109 15.61 -11.53 -14.74
C PHE A 109 17.08 -11.82 -14.99
N ALA A 110 17.49 -11.79 -16.23
CA ALA A 110 18.88 -12.14 -16.57
C ALA A 110 19.92 -11.33 -15.80
N UNK A 111 19.76 -10.30 -15.79
CA UNK A 111 20.67 -9.35 -15.18
C UNK A 111 20.86 -9.51 -13.75
N UNK A 112 20.00 -10.00 -13.14
CA UNK A 112 19.96 -10.12 -11.74
C UNK A 112 20.19 -11.53 -11.28
N UNK A 113 20.07 -12.14 -12.05
CA UNK A 113 20.08 -13.54 -11.80
C UNK A 113 21.38 -14.10 -11.38
N UNK A 114 22.19 -13.43 -11.72
CA UNK A 114 23.48 -13.95 -11.47
C UNK A 114 23.90 -13.70 -10.08
N UNK A 115 23.64 -12.90 -9.78
CA UNK A 115 24.18 -12.58 -8.54
C UNK A 115 23.19 -12.80 -7.47
N UNK A 116 22.67 -13.29 -7.73
CA UNK A 116 21.64 -13.51 -6.85
C UNK A 116 21.82 -13.36 -5.36
N UNK A 117 22.43 -13.99 -4.87
CA UNK A 117 22.52 -14.02 -3.44
C UNK A 117 23.49 -13.03 -2.87
N UNK A 118 24.42 -12.87 -3.40
CA UNK A 118 25.42 -11.99 -2.99
C UNK A 118 25.07 -10.59 -3.19
N GLU A 119 24.52 -10.37 -4.23
CA GLU A 119 24.06 -9.03 -4.59
C GLU A 119 22.95 -8.56 -3.66
N VAL A 120 22.01 -9.40 -3.40
CA VAL A 120 20.92 -9.06 -2.50
C VAL A 120 21.45 -8.82 -1.08
N MET A 121 22.31 -9.65 -0.62
CA MET A 121 22.86 -9.49 0.73
C MET A 121 23.66 -8.19 0.86
N THR A 122 24.41 -7.86 -0.18
CA THR A 122 25.15 -6.60 -0.17
C THR A 122 24.19 -5.41 -0.20
N LEU A 123 23.15 -5.52 -0.97
CA LEU A 123 22.17 -4.45 -1.08
C LEU A 123 21.44 -4.21 0.24
N GLU A 124 21.31 -5.23 1.05
CA GLU A 124 20.59 -5.07 2.31
C GLU A 124 21.20 -3.99 3.19
N ARG A 125 22.52 -3.92 3.22
CA ARG A 125 23.17 -2.86 4.00
C ARG A 125 22.77 -1.48 3.46
N ILE A 126 22.79 -1.31 2.15
CA ILE A 126 22.40 -0.05 1.56
C ILE A 126 20.94 0.26 1.85
N LEU A 127 20.10 -0.77 1.76
CA LEU A 127 18.68 -0.60 2.05
C LEU A 127 18.47 -0.15 3.49
N LEU A 128 19.12 -0.81 4.44
CA LEU A 128 18.97 -0.47 5.86
C LEU A 128 19.39 0.97 6.10
N GLN A 129 20.49 1.39 5.51
CA GLN A 129 20.94 2.77 5.67
C GLN A 129 19.99 3.75 5.03
N THR A 130 19.47 3.40 3.87
CA THR A 130 18.56 4.28 3.15
C THR A 130 17.27 4.53 3.92
N ILE A 131 16.71 3.47 4.48
CA ILE A 131 15.49 3.64 5.26
C ILE A 131 15.77 4.01 6.71
N LYS A 132 17.05 4.29 7.02
CA LYS A 132 17.48 4.81 8.31
C LYS A 132 17.14 3.87 9.46
N PHE A 133 17.19 2.57 9.18
CA PHE A 133 16.85 1.54 10.17
C PHE A 133 15.46 1.75 10.79
N ASP A 134 14.60 2.44 10.09
CA ASP A 134 13.22 2.65 10.52
C ASP A 134 12.38 1.50 9.95
N LEU A 135 12.36 0.39 10.68
CA LEU A 135 11.89 -0.87 10.14
C LEU A 135 10.40 -1.11 10.36
N GLN A 136 9.82 -0.50 11.37
CA GLN A 136 8.40 -0.74 11.67
C GLN A 136 7.53 0.09 10.75
N VAL A 137 6.61 -0.58 10.07
CA VAL A 137 5.71 0.09 9.14
C VAL A 137 4.29 -0.30 9.46
N GLU A 138 3.41 0.69 9.51
CA GLU A 138 1.98 0.45 9.66
C GLU A 138 1.33 0.46 8.29
N HIS A 139 0.26 -0.32 8.17
CA HIS A 139 -0.43 -0.47 6.90
C HIS A 139 -1.91 -0.16 7.04
N PRO A 140 -2.56 0.23 5.95
CA PRO A 140 -3.98 0.59 6.05
C PRO A 140 -4.89 -0.54 6.52
N TYR A 141 -4.45 -1.79 6.39
CA TYR A 141 -5.33 -2.93 6.72
C TYR A 141 -5.86 -2.88 8.14
N GLN A 142 -4.98 -2.57 9.10
CA GLN A 142 -5.42 -2.54 10.48
C GLN A 142 -6.45 -1.44 10.73
N TYR A 143 -6.32 -0.36 10.01
CA TYR A 143 -7.26 0.75 10.15
C TYR A 143 -8.59 0.44 9.47
N LEU A 144 -8.55 -0.30 8.36
CA LEU A 144 -9.79 -0.76 7.74
C LEU A 144 -10.59 -1.60 8.73
N LEU A 145 -9.91 -2.49 9.43
CA LEU A 145 -10.60 -3.35 10.39
C LEU A 145 -11.20 -2.53 11.52
N LYS A 146 -10.47 -1.54 12.02
CA LYS A 146 -10.97 -0.69 13.07
C LYS A 146 -12.17 0.11 12.62
N TYR A 147 -12.10 0.68 11.43
CA TYR A 147 -13.20 1.51 10.93
C TYR A 147 -14.42 0.67 10.61
N ALA A 148 -14.21 -0.54 10.11
CA ALA A 148 -15.35 -1.41 9.82
C ALA A 148 -16.18 -1.68 11.05
N LYS A 149 -15.52 -1.77 12.20
CA LYS A 149 -16.24 -2.00 13.45
C LYS A 149 -17.07 -0.79 13.89
N CYS A 150 -16.78 0.38 13.36
CA CYS A 150 -17.52 1.58 13.70
C CYS A 150 -18.75 1.80 12.82
N LEU A 151 -18.87 1.05 11.75
CA LEU A 151 -19.94 1.26 10.79
C LEU A 151 -21.14 0.40 11.12
N LYS A 152 -22.31 0.92 10.78
CA LYS A 152 -23.57 0.27 11.05
C LYS A 152 -24.37 0.26 9.76
N GLY A 153 -25.02 -0.84 9.48
CA GLY A 153 -25.81 -0.97 8.27
C GLY A 153 -26.04 -2.43 7.96
N ASP A 154 -26.48 -2.69 6.76
CA ASP A 154 -26.70 -4.05 6.32
C ASP A 154 -25.39 -4.81 6.35
N LYS A 155 -25.38 -5.93 7.04
CA LYS A 155 -24.16 -6.67 7.27
C LYS A 155 -23.53 -7.16 5.98
N GLY A 156 -24.36 -7.66 5.05
CA GLY A 156 -23.84 -8.14 3.80
C GLY A 156 -23.21 -7.03 2.96
N LYS A 157 -23.85 -5.88 2.94
CA LYS A 157 -23.32 -4.75 2.19
C LYS A 157 -22.04 -4.22 2.81
N LEU A 158 -21.99 -4.17 4.14
CA LEU A 158 -20.79 -3.70 4.80
C LEU A 158 -19.62 -4.65 4.58
N GLN A 159 -19.90 -5.94 4.53
CA GLN A 159 -18.86 -6.92 4.26
C GLN A 159 -18.31 -6.74 2.85
N LYS A 160 -19.18 -6.54 1.87
CA LYS A 160 -18.72 -6.29 0.51
C LYS A 160 -17.91 -5.00 0.42
N MET A 161 -18.36 -3.97 1.12
CA MET A 161 -17.63 -2.72 1.13
C MET A 161 -16.24 -2.89 1.71
N GLY A 162 -16.16 -3.61 2.82
CA GLY A 162 -14.87 -3.84 3.46
C GLY A 162 -13.93 -4.63 2.58
N GLN A 163 -14.45 -5.65 1.90
CA GLN A 163 -13.63 -6.44 1.00
C GLN A 163 -13.15 -5.59 -0.18
N MET A 164 -14.02 -4.73 -0.70
CA MET A 164 -13.64 -3.85 -1.78
C MET A 164 -12.54 -2.88 -1.34
N ALA A 165 -12.68 -2.32 -0.14
CA ALA A 165 -11.66 -1.41 0.37
C ALA A 165 -10.34 -2.14 0.55
N TRP A 166 -10.37 -3.37 1.02
CA TRP A 166 -9.18 -4.19 1.18
C TRP A 166 -8.49 -4.39 -0.17
N ASN A 167 -9.28 -4.70 -1.18
CA ASN A 167 -8.73 -4.89 -2.52
C ASN A 167 -8.13 -3.60 -3.07
N PHE A 168 -8.75 -2.46 -2.77
CA PHE A 168 -8.18 -1.18 -3.17
C PHE A 168 -6.82 -0.94 -2.52
N VAL A 169 -6.68 -1.31 -1.26
CA VAL A 169 -5.38 -1.18 -0.61
C VAL A 169 -4.34 -2.03 -1.35
N ASN A 170 -4.71 -3.26 -1.66
CA ASN A 170 -3.79 -4.13 -2.38
C ASN A 170 -3.37 -3.53 -3.71
N ASP A 171 -4.33 -2.98 -4.44
CA ASP A 171 -4.03 -2.38 -5.74
C ASP A 171 -3.14 -1.16 -5.60
N ARG A 172 -3.36 -0.37 -4.54
CA ARG A 172 -2.59 0.86 -4.38
C ARG A 172 -1.19 0.64 -3.83
N LEU A 173 -0.90 -0.57 -3.31
CA LEU A 173 0.45 -0.87 -2.84
C LEU A 173 1.49 -0.71 -3.93
N CYS A 174 1.10 -0.93 -5.17
CA CYS A 174 2.04 -0.83 -6.28
C CYS A 174 2.37 0.60 -6.67
N THR A 175 1.67 1.57 -6.09
CA THR A 175 1.89 2.99 -6.39
C THR A 175 2.63 3.66 -5.26
N THR A 176 2.93 4.94 -5.43
CA THR A 176 3.62 5.72 -4.40
C THR A 176 2.68 6.33 -3.38
N LEU A 177 1.44 5.87 -3.34
CA LEU A 177 0.48 6.43 -2.41
C LEU A 177 0.96 6.36 -0.96
N CYS A 178 1.64 5.28 -0.60
CA CYS A 178 2.14 5.11 0.76
C CYS A 178 3.23 6.12 1.12
N LEU A 179 3.85 6.74 0.14
CA LEU A 179 4.83 7.79 0.39
C LEU A 179 4.19 9.14 0.61
N GLN A 180 2.94 9.28 0.22
CA GLN A 180 2.29 10.59 0.22
C GLN A 180 1.29 10.74 1.35
N TRP A 181 0.72 9.65 1.81
CA TRP A 181 -0.35 9.68 2.79
C TRP A 181 -0.15 8.60 3.83
N GLY A 182 -0.51 8.89 5.06
CA GLY A 182 -0.41 7.91 6.12
C GLY A 182 -1.43 6.80 5.99
N PRO A 183 -1.18 5.67 6.66
CA PRO A 183 -2.05 4.51 6.49
C PRO A 183 -3.47 4.73 7.00
N GLU A 184 -3.64 5.51 8.06
CA GLU A 184 -4.98 5.82 8.55
C GLU A 184 -5.79 6.58 7.51
N ILE A 185 -5.15 7.55 6.87
CA ILE A 185 -5.83 8.40 5.88
C ILE A 185 -6.18 7.57 4.66
N ILE A 186 -5.25 6.73 4.23
CA ILE A 186 -5.51 5.86 3.08
C ILE A 186 -6.70 4.95 3.38
N ALA A 187 -6.75 4.39 4.58
CA ALA A 187 -7.84 3.50 4.95
C ALA A 187 -9.19 4.22 4.91
N VAL A 188 -9.24 5.43 5.45
CA VAL A 188 -10.48 6.20 5.45
C VAL A 188 -10.94 6.49 4.02
N ALA A 189 -10.01 6.95 3.19
CA ALA A 189 -10.37 7.32 1.83
C ALA A 189 -10.85 6.12 1.03
N LEU A 190 -10.18 4.99 1.17
CA LEU A 190 -10.56 3.82 0.40
C LEU A 190 -11.85 3.20 0.91
N MET A 191 -12.10 3.29 2.22
CA MET A 191 -13.38 2.84 2.74
C MET A 191 -14.52 3.72 2.21
N TYR A 192 -14.29 5.03 2.17
CA TYR A 192 -15.29 5.93 1.61
C TYR A 192 -15.54 5.62 0.14
N LEU A 193 -14.48 5.42 -0.62
CA LEU A 193 -14.61 5.10 -2.03
C LEU A 193 -15.36 3.78 -2.23
N ALA A 194 -15.04 2.79 -1.43
CA ALA A 194 -15.73 1.51 -1.50
C ALA A 194 -17.21 1.65 -1.19
N GLY A 195 -17.54 2.50 -0.23
CA GLY A 195 -18.93 2.76 0.08
C GLY A 195 -19.67 3.37 -1.08
N LYS A 196 -19.04 4.34 -1.75
CA LYS A 196 -19.67 4.97 -2.92
C LYS A 196 -19.88 3.96 -4.03
N LEU A 197 -18.88 3.15 -4.30
CA LEU A 197 -18.97 2.19 -5.39
C LEU A 197 -19.92 1.05 -5.09
N SER A 198 -20.08 0.72 -3.83
CA SER A 198 -21.05 -0.31 -3.44
C SER A 198 -22.47 0.21 -3.37
N LYS A 199 -22.65 1.49 -3.64
CA LYS A 199 -23.95 2.13 -3.61
C LYS A 199 -24.63 2.02 -2.26
N ILE A 200 -23.83 2.09 -1.20
CA ILE A 200 -24.34 2.16 0.15
C ILE A 200 -24.62 3.63 0.43
N GLU A 201 -25.90 3.96 0.47
CA GLU A 201 -26.27 5.36 0.56
C GLU A 201 -26.19 5.93 1.94
N SER A 202 -26.48 5.11 2.93
CA SER A 202 -26.38 5.58 4.30
C SER A 202 -25.57 4.57 5.10
N ILE A 203 -24.51 5.05 5.69
CA ILE A 203 -23.69 4.27 6.59
C ILE A 203 -23.78 4.97 7.93
N ASP A 204 -24.19 4.24 8.91
CA ASP A 204 -24.30 4.77 10.24
C ASP A 204 -23.08 4.38 11.07
N TRP A 205 -22.96 5.00 12.22
CA TRP A 205 -21.79 4.81 13.07
C TRP A 205 -22.19 4.15 14.37
N ILE A 206 -21.35 3.23 14.79
CA ILE A 206 -21.42 2.66 16.14
C ILE A 206 -20.22 3.23 16.87
N GLY A 207 -20.46 3.72 18.08
CA GLY A 207 -19.37 4.28 18.85
C GLY A 207 -18.80 5.54 18.24
N ARG A 208 -19.68 6.45 17.94
CA ARG A 208 -19.31 7.69 17.25
C ARG A 208 -18.22 8.48 17.97
N HIS A 209 -18.13 8.31 19.27
CA HIS A 209 -17.15 9.08 20.06
C HIS A 209 -15.83 8.34 20.20
N SER A 210 -15.70 7.16 19.65
CA SER A 210 -14.44 6.45 19.70
C SER A 210 -13.38 7.21 18.91
N LYS A 211 -12.13 6.94 19.23
CA LYS A 211 -11.04 7.59 18.54
C LYS A 211 -11.07 7.28 17.05
N GLN A 212 -11.36 6.04 16.69
CA GLN A 212 -11.39 5.65 15.29
C GLN A 212 -12.48 6.41 14.52
N CYS A 213 -13.63 6.57 15.13
CA CYS A 213 -14.72 7.26 14.44
C CYS A 213 -14.44 8.76 14.34
N ARG A 214 -13.78 9.32 15.33
CA ARG A 214 -13.38 10.72 15.24
C ARG A 214 -12.35 10.94 14.13
N MET A 215 -11.44 9.99 13.98
CA MET A 215 -10.48 10.07 12.88
C MET A 215 -11.19 10.04 11.53
N TRP A 216 -12.20 9.22 11.41
CA TRP A 216 -13.00 9.19 10.18
C TRP A 216 -13.59 10.56 9.88
N ASP A 217 -14.19 11.19 10.88
CA ASP A 217 -14.77 12.50 10.70
C ASP A 217 -13.72 13.51 10.21
N MET A 218 -12.57 13.49 10.79
CA MET A 218 -11.53 14.41 10.39
C MET A 218 -11.00 14.16 9.00
N UNK A 219 -10.75 13.14 8.85
CA UNK A 219 -10.16 12.78 7.66
C UNK A 219 -11.04 13.01 6.53
N VAL A 220 -12.15 12.63 6.74
CA VAL A 220 -13.10 12.78 5.66
C VAL A 220 -13.28 14.25 5.30
N GLU A 221 -13.41 15.07 6.30
CA GLU A 221 -13.71 16.48 6.04
C GLU A 221 -12.48 17.27 5.56
N ASN A 222 -11.30 16.90 5.99
CA ASN A 222 -10.14 17.75 5.79
C ASN A 222 -9.16 17.25 4.74
N VAL A 223 -9.00 15.94 4.61
CA VAL A 223 -7.90 15.39 3.83
C VAL A 223 -8.38 14.54 2.68
N THR A 224 -9.52 13.90 2.84
CA THR A 224 -9.95 12.83 1.94
C THR A 224 -10.12 13.29 0.50
N TRP A 225 -10.58 14.53 0.30
CA TRP A 225 -10.80 15.01 -1.07
C TRP A 225 -9.52 15.06 -1.87
N ASP A 226 -8.45 15.56 -1.28
CA ASP A 226 -7.18 15.61 -2.00
C ASP A 226 -6.69 14.21 -2.32
N LEU A 227 -6.82 13.31 -1.36
CA LEU A 227 -6.40 11.93 -1.58
C LEU A 227 -7.25 11.25 -2.64
N LEU A 228 -8.56 11.48 -2.62
CA LEU A 228 -9.41 10.87 -3.63
C LEU A 228 -9.07 11.37 -5.03
N LYS A 229 -8.71 12.63 -5.15
CA LYS A 229 -8.25 13.13 -6.44
C LYS A 229 -6.97 12.44 -6.88
N ASP A 230 -6.04 12.24 -5.96
CA ASP A 230 -4.81 11.54 -6.29
C ASP A 230 -5.10 10.12 -6.76
N ILE A 231 -6.02 9.43 -6.09
CA ILE A 231 -6.37 8.07 -6.47
C ILE A 231 -6.95 8.04 -7.88
N CYS A 232 -7.82 8.98 -8.18
CA CYS A 232 -8.41 9.04 -9.52
C CYS A 232 -7.37 9.35 -10.58
N LEU A 233 -6.45 10.27 -10.29
CA LEU A 233 -5.41 10.62 -11.23
C LEU A 233 -4.45 9.48 -11.47
N GLN A 234 -4.25 8.63 -10.48
CA GLN A 234 -3.34 7.50 -10.63
C GLN A 234 -3.99 6.31 -11.31
N GLY A 235 -5.16 6.49 -11.85
CA GLY A 235 -5.71 5.53 -12.76
C GLY A 235 -6.37 4.32 -12.13
N LEU A 236 -7.29 4.56 -11.21
CA LEU A 236 -8.16 3.47 -10.80
C LEU A 236 -9.06 3.04 -11.94
N GLY A 237 -9.17 3.87 -12.95
CA GLY A 237 -10.06 3.57 -14.05
C GLY A 237 -11.53 3.69 -13.71
N LEU A 238 -11.83 4.42 -12.68
CA LEU A 238 -13.21 4.55 -12.22
C LEU A 238 -13.69 5.95 -12.48
N ASN A 239 -14.85 6.04 -13.08
CA ASN A 239 -15.51 7.32 -13.29
C ASN A 239 -16.36 7.63 -12.09
N ILE A 240 -15.73 8.19 -11.09
CA ILE A 240 -16.44 8.56 -9.88
C ILE A 240 -16.57 10.06 -9.86
N PRO A 241 -17.78 10.57 -9.85
CA PRO A 241 -17.92 12.03 -9.74
C PRO A 241 -17.47 12.45 -8.35
N ILE A 242 -16.41 13.22 -8.33
CA ILE A 242 -15.90 13.74 -7.08
C ILE A 242 -16.42 15.15 -6.94
N ASN A 243 -17.34 15.33 -6.02
CA ASN A 243 -17.86 16.65 -5.74
C ASN A 243 -16.79 17.49 -5.10
N ASN A 244 -16.99 18.79 -5.18
CA ASN A 244 -16.06 19.69 -4.54
C ASN A 244 -16.34 19.85 -3.05
N LYS A 245 -17.31 19.13 -2.56
CA LYS A 245 -17.67 19.18 -1.15
C LYS A 245 -17.18 17.93 -0.43
N PRO A 246 -16.70 18.07 0.78
CA PRO A 246 -16.36 16.88 1.56
C PRO A 246 -17.58 16.01 1.79
N PRO A 247 -17.37 14.72 2.01
CA PRO A 247 -18.49 13.86 2.35
C PRO A 247 -19.18 14.36 3.62
N LYS A 248 -20.49 14.17 3.65
CA LYS A 248 -21.23 14.55 4.83
C LYS A 248 -20.86 13.67 6.00
N ARG A 249 -20.86 14.26 7.17
CA ARG A 249 -20.66 13.49 8.37
C ARG A 249 -21.77 12.47 8.50
N PRO A 250 -21.44 11.24 8.93
CA PRO A 250 -22.51 10.29 9.17
C PRO A 250 -23.45 10.81 10.24
N PRO A 251 -24.72 10.48 10.15
CA PRO A 251 -25.64 10.93 11.21
C PRO A 251 -25.26 10.30 12.52
N ARG A 252 -25.69 10.98 13.60
CA ARG A 252 -25.46 10.43 14.93
C ARG A 252 -26.16 9.09 14.98
N GLY A 253 -25.36 8.05 15.14
CA GLY A 253 -25.86 6.74 14.94
C GLY A 253 -26.72 6.23 16.05
N GLN A 254 -27.59 5.34 15.71
CA GLN A 254 -28.28 4.52 16.67
C GLN A 254 -27.50 3.23 16.80
N LYS A 255 -27.56 2.66 17.98
CA LYS A 255 -26.87 1.39 18.17
C LYS A 255 -27.55 0.28 17.41
N GLY A 256 -26.77 -0.53 16.79
CA GLY A 256 -27.25 -1.69 16.08
C GLY A 256 -26.26 -2.79 16.17
N PRO A 257 -26.53 -3.89 15.51
CA PRO A 257 -25.57 -5.00 15.54
C PRO A 257 -24.27 -4.53 14.97
N GLN A 258 -23.22 -4.94 15.62
CA GLN A 258 -21.90 -4.60 15.15
C GLN A 258 -21.56 -5.44 13.94
N ASN A 259 -21.13 -4.78 12.91
CA ASN A 259 -20.79 -5.45 11.68
C ASN A 259 -19.29 -5.61 11.58
N THR A 260 -18.91 -6.81 11.19
CA THR A 260 -17.53 -7.08 10.88
C THR A 260 -17.50 -7.74 9.52
N PHE A 261 -16.36 -7.73 8.90
CA PHE A 261 -16.24 -8.45 7.65
C PHE A 261 -15.06 -9.39 7.73
N THR A 262 -15.20 -10.47 7.00
CA THR A 262 -14.11 -11.41 6.81
C THR A 262 -13.28 -10.91 5.66
N HIS A 263 -12.02 -10.81 5.88
CA HIS A 263 -11.14 -10.22 4.88
C HIS A 263 -10.16 -11.25 4.38
N SER A 264 -9.67 -10.99 3.20
CA SER A 264 -8.58 -11.77 2.67
C SER A 264 -7.33 -11.45 3.46
N LYS A 265 -6.58 -12.45 3.77
CA LYS A 265 -5.36 -12.27 4.54
C LYS A 265 -4.14 -12.15 3.68
N ARG A 266 -4.29 -12.34 2.37
CA ARG A 266 -3.17 -12.32 1.45
C ARG A 266 -3.52 -11.56 0.22
N PHE A 267 -2.49 -11.14 -0.45
CA PHE A 267 -2.63 -10.50 -1.74
C PHE A 267 -2.84 -11.53 -2.85
#